data_34d73a2bebb231899b44546297e27cca
#
_entry.id   34d73a2bebb231899b44546297e27cca
#
_cell.length_a   1.000
_cell.length_b   1.000
_cell.length_c   1.000
_cell.angle_alpha   90.00
_cell.angle_beta   90.00
_cell.angle_gamma   90.00
#
_symmetry.space_group_name_H-M   'P 1'
#
loop_
_entity.id
_entity.type
_entity.pdbx_description
1 polymer ?
#
loop_
_entity_poly.entity_id
_entity_poly.type
_entity_poly.pdbx_seq_one_letter_code
_entity_poly.pdbx_strand_id
1 'polypeptide(L)'
;QEQGDYNDFVQMSIDIANFHHENWDGTGYPQNLSGDEIPLSAQIVALVSAYCALTEERIYRKAFTRANAIEILEGEAGTKFNSAVFDICRRVSKQFK
;
A
#
# COMPACT_ATOMS: atom_id res chain seq x y z
N GLN A 1 9.58 -17.56 19.65
CA GLN A 1 8.53 -18.50 20.00
C GLN A 1 7.18 -17.95 19.70
N GLU A 2 6.18 -18.65 20.23
CA GLU A 2 4.81 -18.26 19.97
C GLU A 2 4.52 -16.86 20.47
N GLN A 3 5.05 -16.54 21.64
CA GLN A 3 4.81 -15.22 22.20
C GLN A 3 5.49 -14.15 21.36
N GLY A 4 6.69 -14.45 20.86
CA GLY A 4 7.37 -13.51 19.97
C GLY A 4 6.61 -13.31 18.70
N ASP A 5 6.09 -14.39 18.10
CA ASP A 5 5.31 -14.29 16.88
C ASP A 5 4.04 -13.47 17.09
N TYR A 6 3.39 -13.68 18.23
CA TYR A 6 2.19 -12.93 18.57
C TYR A 6 2.50 -11.43 18.69
N ASN A 7 3.60 -11.12 19.36
CA ASN A 7 3.98 -9.72 19.53
C ASN A 7 4.32 -9.06 18.20
N ASP A 8 4.97 -9.80 17.31
CA ASP A 8 5.30 -9.27 15.98
C ASP A 8 4.03 -9.00 15.18
N PHE A 9 3.06 -9.90 15.29
CA PHE A 9 1.80 -9.72 14.58
C PHE A 9 1.06 -8.49 15.12
N VAL A 10 1.03 -8.32 16.43
CA VAL A 10 0.36 -7.17 17.03
C VAL A 10 1.06 -5.89 16.63
N GLN A 11 2.39 -5.87 16.67
CA GLN A 11 3.13 -4.68 16.28
C GLN A 11 2.88 -4.33 14.84
N MET A 12 2.85 -5.32 13.96
CA MET A 12 2.57 -5.06 12.55
C MET A 12 1.17 -4.47 12.36
N SER A 13 0.19 -4.99 13.10
CA SER A 13 -1.17 -4.47 13.02
C SER A 13 -1.24 -3.02 13.46
N ILE A 14 -0.52 -2.67 14.53
CA ILE A 14 -0.47 -1.30 15.02
C ILE A 14 0.19 -0.40 13.98
N ASP A 15 1.29 -0.86 13.38
CA ASP A 15 1.98 -0.07 12.37
C ASP A 15 1.09 0.20 11.18
N ILE A 16 0.35 -0.81 10.71
CA ILE A 16 -0.56 -0.62 9.60
C ILE A 16 -1.64 0.39 9.95
N ALA A 17 -2.25 0.24 11.13
CA ALA A 17 -3.32 1.14 11.54
C ALA A 17 -2.83 2.58 11.64
N ASN A 18 -1.60 2.78 12.12
CA ASN A 18 -1.09 4.12 12.35
C ASN A 18 -0.52 4.77 11.11
N PHE A 19 0.02 4.00 10.17
CA PHE A 19 0.87 4.58 9.13
C PHE A 19 0.45 4.29 7.71
N HIS A 20 -0.65 3.59 7.47
CA HIS A 20 -0.99 3.23 6.08
C HIS A 20 -1.49 4.44 5.27
N HIS A 21 -1.74 5.58 5.90
CA HIS A 21 -2.08 6.80 5.18
C HIS A 21 -0.88 7.70 4.93
N GLU A 22 0.31 7.28 5.35
CA GLU A 22 1.51 8.04 5.03
C GLU A 22 1.87 7.81 3.58
N ASN A 23 2.42 8.84 2.94
CA ASN A 23 2.89 8.75 1.56
C ASN A 23 4.40 8.71 1.54
N TRP A 24 4.94 8.03 0.55
CA TRP A 24 6.38 7.85 0.43
C TRP A 24 7.12 9.18 0.43
N ASP A 25 6.53 10.22 -0.16
CA ASP A 25 7.18 11.53 -0.27
C ASP A 25 6.92 12.46 0.91
N GLY A 26 6.30 11.95 1.97
CA GLY A 26 6.10 12.74 3.18
C GLY A 26 4.85 13.61 3.19
N THR A 27 4.00 13.47 2.19
CA THR A 27 2.79 14.30 2.10
C THR A 27 1.56 13.68 2.73
N GLY A 28 1.69 12.49 3.32
CA GLY A 28 0.57 11.80 3.94
C GLY A 28 0.35 12.23 5.37
N TYR A 29 -0.39 11.40 6.10
CA TYR A 29 -0.71 11.69 7.50
C TYR A 29 -0.77 10.37 8.25
N PRO A 30 -0.74 10.39 9.59
CA PRO A 30 -0.84 11.57 10.46
C PRO A 30 0.47 12.27 10.75
N GLN A 31 1.62 11.65 10.48
CA GLN A 31 2.89 12.19 10.94
C GLN A 31 3.77 12.72 9.83
N ASN A 32 3.33 12.63 8.59
CA ASN A 32 4.10 13.08 7.43
C ASN A 32 5.45 12.36 7.34
N LEU A 33 5.46 11.07 7.66
CA LEU A 33 6.65 10.27 7.50
C LEU A 33 6.98 10.10 6.03
N SER A 34 8.25 9.98 5.71
CA SER A 34 8.68 9.80 4.33
C SER A 34 9.67 8.67 4.24
N GLY A 35 9.68 8.02 3.09
CA GLY A 35 10.64 7.00 2.77
C GLY A 35 10.64 5.87 3.78
N ASP A 36 11.83 5.48 4.19
CA ASP A 36 12.00 4.34 5.07
C ASP A 36 11.49 4.57 6.47
N GLU A 37 11.07 5.79 6.80
CA GLU A 37 10.42 6.05 8.07
C GLU A 37 9.08 5.36 8.16
N ILE A 38 8.47 5.02 7.03
CA ILE A 38 7.18 4.34 7.00
C ILE A 38 7.42 2.83 7.11
N PRO A 39 6.79 2.16 8.08
CA PRO A 39 6.96 0.70 8.18
C PRO A 39 6.59 0.02 6.88
N LEU A 40 7.34 -1.01 6.50
CA LEU A 40 7.11 -1.70 5.24
C LEU A 40 5.70 -2.28 5.15
N SER A 41 5.20 -2.83 6.25
CA SER A 41 3.85 -3.40 6.26
C SER A 41 2.81 -2.34 5.91
N ALA A 42 2.99 -1.12 6.41
CA ALA A 42 2.07 -0.04 6.10
C ALA A 42 2.19 0.40 4.64
N GLN A 43 3.39 0.37 4.09
CA GLN A 43 3.59 0.68 2.68
C GLN A 43 2.85 -0.30 1.79
N ILE A 44 2.93 -1.59 2.11
CA ILE A 44 2.28 -2.61 1.32
C ILE A 44 0.76 -2.49 1.40
N VAL A 45 0.24 -2.30 2.60
CA VAL A 45 -1.20 -2.18 2.79
C VAL A 45 -1.74 -0.94 2.09
N ALA A 46 -0.99 0.17 2.13
CA ALA A 46 -1.42 1.38 1.44
C ALA A 46 -1.56 1.13 -0.05
N LEU A 47 -0.62 0.43 -0.65
CA LEU A 47 -0.67 0.13 -2.07
C LEU A 47 -1.82 -0.81 -2.41
N VAL A 48 -1.99 -1.87 -1.62
CA VAL A 48 -3.06 -2.83 -1.86
C VAL A 48 -4.42 -2.16 -1.70
N SER A 49 -4.56 -1.31 -0.67
CA SER A 49 -5.82 -0.60 -0.46
C SER A 49 -6.15 0.32 -1.62
N ALA A 50 -5.13 0.99 -2.16
CA ALA A 50 -5.33 1.86 -3.32
C ALA A 50 -5.78 1.05 -4.53
N TYR A 51 -5.16 -0.11 -4.75
CA TYR A 51 -5.55 -0.97 -5.85
C TYR A 51 -7.00 -1.44 -5.70
N CYS A 52 -7.36 -1.88 -4.51
CA CYS A 52 -8.73 -2.34 -4.25
C CYS A 52 -9.73 -1.22 -4.46
N ALA A 53 -9.39 -0.01 -4.02
CA ALA A 53 -10.29 1.12 -4.20
C ALA A 53 -10.51 1.44 -5.67
N LEU A 54 -9.47 1.31 -6.49
CA LEU A 54 -9.58 1.59 -7.92
C LEU A 54 -10.38 0.53 -8.66
N THR A 55 -10.25 -0.72 -8.25
CA THR A 55 -10.91 -1.82 -8.94
C THR A 55 -12.28 -2.15 -8.37
N GLU A 56 -12.73 -1.39 -7.38
CA GLU A 56 -14.05 -1.58 -6.75
C GLU A 56 -15.06 -0.66 -7.40
N GLU A 57 -16.24 -1.20 -7.68
CA GLU A 57 -17.29 -0.40 -8.29
C GLU A 57 -17.89 0.55 -7.25
N ARG A 58 -18.14 1.78 -7.66
CA ARG A 58 -18.68 2.79 -6.78
C ARG A 58 -19.96 3.36 -7.38
N ILE A 59 -20.73 4.05 -6.53
CA ILE A 59 -22.02 4.60 -6.95
C ILE A 59 -21.83 5.59 -8.09
N TYR A 60 -20.76 6.37 -8.04
CA TYR A 60 -20.55 7.46 -8.99
C TYR A 60 -19.43 7.18 -9.99
N ARG A 61 -18.93 5.94 -10.03
CA ARG A 61 -17.81 5.64 -10.90
C ARG A 61 -17.71 4.12 -11.09
N LYS A 62 -17.48 3.70 -12.33
CA LYS A 62 -17.23 2.28 -12.58
C LYS A 62 -15.83 1.91 -12.13
N ALA A 63 -15.66 0.63 -11.83
CA ALA A 63 -14.36 0.12 -11.45
C ALA A 63 -13.40 0.23 -12.63
N PHE A 64 -12.15 0.57 -12.32
CA PHE A 64 -11.09 0.48 -13.32
C PHE A 64 -10.74 -0.99 -13.56
N THR A 65 -10.30 -1.30 -14.77
CA THR A 65 -9.77 -2.63 -15.02
C THR A 65 -8.47 -2.80 -14.26
N ARG A 66 -8.06 -4.06 -14.12
CA ARG A 66 -6.79 -4.33 -13.45
C ARG A 66 -5.64 -3.60 -14.14
N ALA A 67 -5.60 -3.65 -15.47
CA ALA A 67 -4.51 -3.01 -16.21
C ALA A 67 -4.51 -1.50 -16.00
N ASN A 68 -5.68 -0.87 -16.05
CA ASN A 68 -5.75 0.57 -15.84
C ASN A 68 -5.42 0.98 -14.43
N ALA A 69 -5.84 0.18 -13.44
CA ALA A 69 -5.52 0.46 -12.05
C ALA A 69 -4.01 0.42 -11.84
N ILE A 70 -3.35 -0.59 -12.39
CA ILE A 70 -1.91 -0.72 -12.26
C ILE A 70 -1.21 0.46 -12.91
N GLU A 71 -1.70 0.90 -14.07
CA GLU A 71 -1.12 2.04 -14.76
C GLU A 71 -1.24 3.31 -13.91
N ILE A 72 -2.38 3.50 -13.28
CA ILE A 72 -2.58 4.67 -12.41
C ILE A 72 -1.61 4.62 -11.25
N LEU A 73 -1.47 3.47 -10.61
CA LEU A 73 -0.57 3.33 -9.46
C LEU A 73 0.89 3.48 -9.87
N GLU A 74 1.22 3.05 -11.08
CA GLU A 74 2.58 3.22 -11.57
C GLU A 74 2.94 4.69 -11.67
N GLY A 75 1.98 5.52 -12.03
CA GLY A 75 2.21 6.96 -12.09
C GLY A 75 2.45 7.58 -10.72
N GLU A 76 2.04 6.90 -9.65
CA GLU A 76 2.25 7.38 -8.29
C GLU A 76 3.42 6.72 -7.59
N ALA A 77 4.10 5.81 -8.26
CA ALA A 77 5.29 5.18 -7.70
C ALA A 77 6.39 6.24 -7.60
N GLY A 78 7.00 6.32 -6.44
CA GLY A 78 8.03 7.32 -6.18
C GLY A 78 7.50 8.55 -5.46
N THR A 79 6.20 8.78 -5.44
CA THR A 79 5.61 9.87 -4.68
C THR A 79 4.73 9.34 -3.56
N LYS A 80 3.60 8.72 -3.90
CA LYS A 80 2.74 8.14 -2.88
C LYS A 80 3.27 6.81 -2.39
N PHE A 81 3.87 6.03 -3.26
CA PHE A 81 4.28 4.67 -2.95
C PHE A 81 5.76 4.49 -3.24
N ASN A 82 6.38 3.59 -2.47
CA ASN A 82 7.75 3.17 -2.72
C ASN A 82 7.78 2.44 -4.07
N SER A 83 8.60 2.92 -5.00
CA SER A 83 8.63 2.33 -6.33
C SER A 83 9.12 0.88 -6.31
N ALA A 84 10.00 0.52 -5.39
CA ALA A 84 10.47 -0.86 -5.27
C ALA A 84 9.34 -1.76 -4.79
N VAL A 85 8.56 -1.30 -3.83
CA VAL A 85 7.41 -2.06 -3.33
C VAL A 85 6.38 -2.22 -4.44
N PHE A 86 6.11 -1.15 -5.18
CA PHE A 86 5.17 -1.23 -6.29
C PHE A 86 5.63 -2.25 -7.31
N ASP A 87 6.91 -2.24 -7.64
CA ASP A 87 7.45 -3.15 -8.65
C ASP A 87 7.30 -4.61 -8.24
N ILE A 88 7.58 -4.90 -6.98
CA ILE A 88 7.45 -6.26 -6.46
C ILE A 88 5.98 -6.69 -6.47
N CYS A 89 5.08 -5.82 -6.03
CA CYS A 89 3.67 -6.15 -6.00
C CYS A 89 3.12 -6.37 -7.40
N ARG A 90 3.59 -5.58 -8.36
CA ARG A 90 3.16 -5.74 -9.75
C ARG A 90 3.59 -7.09 -10.30
N ARG A 91 4.81 -7.52 -9.99
CA ARG A 91 5.29 -8.82 -10.45
C ARG A 91 4.50 -9.95 -9.83
N VAL A 92 4.24 -9.85 -8.53
CA VAL A 92 3.49 -10.89 -7.83
C VAL A 92 2.07 -10.96 -8.35
N SER A 93 1.45 -9.82 -8.63
CA SER A 93 0.06 -9.80 -9.08
C SER A 93 -0.15 -10.52 -10.41
N LYS A 94 0.88 -10.63 -11.21
CA LYS A 94 0.77 -11.34 -12.48
C LYS A 94 0.58 -12.85 -12.27
N GLN A 95 0.95 -13.36 -11.11
CA GLN A 95 0.82 -14.77 -10.79
C GLN A 95 -0.55 -15.09 -10.20
N PHE A 96 -1.28 -14.10 -9.74
CA PHE A 96 -2.62 -14.28 -9.19
C PHE A 96 -3.63 -13.72 -10.16
N LYS A 97 -4.48 -14.54 -10.64
CA LYS A 97 -5.47 -14.10 -11.63
C LYS A 97 -6.75 -13.57 -11.00
#